data_e1773cc4d1ffbc88add4b0db689b91ba
#
_entry.id   e1773cc4d1ffbc88add4b0db689b91ba
#
_cell.length_a   1.000
_cell.length_b   1.000
_cell.length_c   1.000
_cell.angle_alpha   90.00
_cell.angle_beta   90.00
_cell.angle_gamma   90.00
#
_symmetry.space_group_name_H-M   'P 1'
#
loop_
_entity.id
_entity.type
_entity.pdbx_description
1 polymer ?
#
loop_
_entity_poly.entity_id
_entity_poly.type
_entity_poly.pdbx_seq_one_letter_code
_entity_poly.pdbx_strand_id
1 'polypeptide(L)'
;MNLEDHPTVRRLSRQVQGAENQQSAEHMLDGAWLRRLALDCGADDAGLVEIARPGLDSQRDEILRNYPWTKSLLSFVLRMAREPVRGVPRSVANLEFHRAGHEVNEISAAIVAKLEEGGIRAVNPSMGFPMEMYQTPGHAIWIVSHKPVAVEAGLGHMGIHRNLIHPKFGNFVLLGTVLIDREASDYDRPIDYNPCLECKLCVAACPVGAIGPEGSFNFSSCFTHN
;
A
#
# COMPACT_ATOMS: atom_id res chain seq x y z
N MET A 1 -38.18 11.85 -1.01
CA MET A 1 -38.07 10.54 -1.64
C MET A 1 -36.65 10.09 -1.36
N ASN A 2 -36.47 8.98 -0.64
CA ASN A 2 -35.13 8.46 -0.34
C ASN A 2 -34.49 7.93 -1.65
N LEU A 3 -33.23 8.18 -1.88
CA LEU A 3 -32.53 7.77 -3.11
C LEU A 3 -32.64 6.25 -3.35
N GLU A 4 -32.64 5.48 -2.25
CA GLU A 4 -32.78 4.03 -2.26
C GLU A 4 -34.16 3.54 -2.76
N ASP A 5 -35.20 4.40 -2.68
CA ASP A 5 -36.53 4.09 -3.11
C ASP A 5 -36.79 4.39 -4.60
N HIS A 6 -35.82 5.03 -5.27
CA HIS A 6 -35.95 5.36 -6.68
C HIS A 6 -35.97 4.07 -7.54
N PRO A 7 -36.95 3.92 -8.49
CA PRO A 7 -37.08 2.69 -9.30
C PRO A 7 -35.79 2.29 -10.04
N THR A 8 -35.01 3.25 -10.53
CA THR A 8 -33.74 3.01 -11.24
C THR A 8 -32.68 2.47 -10.27
N VAL A 9 -32.58 3.03 -9.04
CA VAL A 9 -31.63 2.57 -8.02
C VAL A 9 -31.96 1.14 -7.61
N ARG A 10 -33.23 0.84 -7.33
CA ARG A 10 -33.69 -0.53 -7.00
C ARG A 10 -33.43 -1.53 -8.14
N ARG A 11 -33.61 -1.12 -9.38
CA ARG A 11 -33.32 -1.97 -10.54
C ARG A 11 -31.81 -2.26 -10.69
N LEU A 12 -30.99 -1.23 -10.56
CA LEU A 12 -29.52 -1.36 -10.60
C LEU A 12 -29.01 -2.20 -9.43
N SER A 13 -29.48 -1.97 -8.20
CA SER A 13 -29.09 -2.75 -7.04
C SER A 13 -29.42 -4.24 -7.19
N ARG A 14 -30.58 -4.58 -7.77
CA ARG A 14 -30.94 -5.99 -8.06
C ARG A 14 -30.07 -6.59 -9.15
N GLN A 15 -29.70 -5.84 -10.18
CA GLN A 15 -28.79 -6.31 -11.23
C GLN A 15 -27.38 -6.54 -10.69
N VAL A 16 -26.88 -5.63 -9.85
CA VAL A 16 -25.58 -5.76 -9.19
C VAL A 16 -25.57 -6.96 -8.24
N GLN A 17 -26.58 -7.09 -7.36
CA GLN A 17 -26.70 -8.24 -6.45
C GLN A 17 -26.87 -9.57 -7.18
N GLY A 18 -27.59 -9.60 -8.29
CA GLY A 18 -27.74 -10.80 -9.13
C GLY A 18 -26.41 -11.20 -9.82
N ALA A 19 -25.63 -10.23 -10.27
CA ALA A 19 -24.32 -10.44 -10.85
C ALA A 19 -23.28 -10.84 -9.76
N GLU A 20 -23.32 -10.20 -8.60
CA GLU A 20 -22.45 -10.54 -7.46
C GLU A 20 -22.70 -11.97 -6.95
N ASN A 21 -23.96 -12.43 -6.88
CA ASN A 21 -24.29 -13.80 -6.46
C ASN A 21 -23.90 -14.89 -7.49
N GLN A 22 -23.78 -14.53 -8.76
CA GLN A 22 -23.37 -15.50 -9.81
C GLN A 22 -21.87 -15.51 -10.05
N GLN A 23 -21.12 -14.46 -9.71
CA GLN A 23 -19.67 -14.36 -9.91
C GLN A 23 -18.84 -14.55 -8.63
N SER A 24 -19.46 -14.53 -7.45
CA SER A 24 -18.76 -14.70 -6.17
C SER A 24 -18.47 -16.14 -5.79
N ALA A 25 -18.86 -17.11 -6.58
CA ALA A 25 -18.53 -18.52 -6.37
C ALA A 25 -17.16 -18.85 -7.00
N GLU A 26 -16.09 -18.80 -6.15
CA GLU A 26 -15.15 -19.91 -6.12
C GLU A 26 -13.99 -19.98 -7.14
N HIS A 27 -13.27 -18.89 -7.42
CA HIS A 27 -11.90 -19.15 -7.87
C HIS A 27 -10.93 -18.26 -7.12
N MET A 28 -10.10 -18.88 -6.26
CA MET A 28 -8.89 -18.27 -5.74
C MET A 28 -8.02 -17.85 -6.92
N LEU A 29 -7.42 -16.67 -6.82
CA LEU A 29 -6.48 -16.21 -7.83
C LEU A 29 -5.13 -16.90 -7.63
N ASP A 30 -4.46 -17.22 -8.71
CA ASP A 30 -3.09 -17.70 -8.66
C ASP A 30 -2.17 -16.59 -8.13
N GLY A 31 -1.56 -16.82 -6.96
CA GLY A 31 -0.66 -15.86 -6.33
C GLY A 31 0.58 -15.56 -7.17
N ALA A 32 1.11 -16.56 -7.88
CA ALA A 32 2.25 -16.34 -8.79
C ALA A 32 1.87 -15.44 -9.96
N TRP A 33 0.66 -15.60 -10.51
CA TRP A 33 0.13 -14.73 -11.56
C TRP A 33 -0.06 -13.29 -11.05
N LEU A 34 -0.60 -13.09 -9.85
CA LEU A 34 -0.79 -11.75 -9.29
C LEU A 34 0.55 -11.01 -9.10
N ARG A 35 1.57 -11.70 -8.58
CA ARG A 35 2.91 -11.10 -8.45
C ARG A 35 3.50 -10.76 -9.84
N ARG A 36 3.36 -11.67 -10.80
CA ARG A 36 3.80 -11.44 -12.18
C ARG A 36 3.08 -10.26 -12.80
N LEU A 37 1.76 -10.14 -12.61
CA LEU A 37 0.97 -9.01 -13.08
C LEU A 37 1.53 -7.66 -12.60
N ALA A 38 1.90 -7.57 -11.31
CA ALA A 38 2.51 -6.35 -10.78
C ALA A 38 3.85 -6.04 -11.45
N LEU A 39 4.70 -7.05 -11.63
CA LEU A 39 5.98 -6.88 -12.33
C LEU A 39 5.80 -6.46 -13.79
N ASP A 40 4.85 -7.08 -14.49
CA ASP A 40 4.54 -6.77 -15.88
C ASP A 40 3.94 -5.36 -16.05
N CYS A 41 3.31 -4.81 -14.99
CA CYS A 41 2.85 -3.43 -14.94
C CYS A 41 3.95 -2.42 -14.55
N GLY A 42 5.16 -2.89 -14.21
CA GLY A 42 6.31 -2.03 -13.96
C GLY A 42 6.82 -2.00 -12.52
N ALA A 43 6.26 -2.80 -11.60
CA ALA A 43 6.79 -2.93 -10.26
C ALA A 43 8.18 -3.63 -10.27
N ASP A 44 9.05 -3.25 -9.33
CA ASP A 44 10.37 -3.90 -9.18
C ASP A 44 10.34 -5.16 -8.30
N ASP A 45 9.32 -5.29 -7.42
CA ASP A 45 9.01 -6.48 -6.62
C ASP A 45 7.56 -6.43 -6.13
N ALA A 46 6.97 -7.59 -5.80
CA ALA A 46 5.60 -7.68 -5.37
C ALA A 46 5.36 -8.87 -4.43
N GLY A 47 4.42 -8.70 -3.50
CA GLY A 47 4.01 -9.73 -2.57
C GLY A 47 2.54 -9.61 -2.18
N LEU A 48 1.98 -10.68 -1.66
CA LEU A 48 0.56 -10.83 -1.32
C LEU A 48 0.37 -11.06 0.17
N VAL A 49 -0.68 -10.47 0.72
CA VAL A 49 -1.10 -10.68 2.10
C VAL A 49 -2.61 -10.77 2.19
N GLU A 50 -3.12 -11.68 3.03
CA GLU A 50 -4.54 -11.76 3.35
C GLU A 50 -4.96 -10.62 4.28
N ILE A 51 -6.17 -10.09 4.10
CA ILE A 51 -6.71 -9.01 4.97
C ILE A 51 -6.79 -9.43 6.44
N ALA A 52 -6.95 -10.73 6.72
CA ALA A 52 -7.03 -11.28 8.07
C ALA A 52 -5.68 -11.36 8.81
N ARG A 53 -4.55 -11.01 8.16
CA ARG A 53 -3.22 -11.06 8.76
C ARG A 53 -3.13 -10.22 10.05
N PRO A 54 -2.66 -10.75 11.18
CA PRO A 54 -2.55 -10.00 12.46
C PRO A 54 -1.73 -8.71 12.36
N GLY A 55 -0.68 -8.68 11.55
CA GLY A 55 0.11 -7.46 11.32
C GLY A 55 -0.65 -6.31 10.68
N LEU A 56 -1.87 -6.54 10.18
CA LEU A 56 -2.76 -5.54 9.63
C LEU A 56 -3.88 -5.09 10.59
N ASP A 57 -3.94 -5.61 11.83
CA ASP A 57 -5.03 -5.33 12.77
C ASP A 57 -5.25 -3.83 13.01
N SER A 58 -4.17 -3.05 13.01
CA SER A 58 -4.24 -1.60 13.23
C SER A 58 -4.97 -0.82 12.13
N GLN A 59 -5.18 -1.41 10.95
CA GLN A 59 -5.82 -0.76 9.80
C GLN A 59 -6.95 -1.58 9.17
N ARG A 60 -7.11 -2.85 9.55
CA ARG A 60 -8.12 -3.75 8.96
C ARG A 60 -9.53 -3.19 9.01
N ASP A 61 -9.95 -2.69 10.16
CA ASP A 61 -11.30 -2.18 10.35
C ASP A 61 -11.59 -0.97 9.46
N GLU A 62 -10.59 -0.11 9.24
CA GLU A 62 -10.72 1.04 8.35
C GLU A 62 -10.80 0.60 6.88
N ILE A 63 -9.98 -0.36 6.47
CA ILE A 63 -10.04 -0.93 5.12
C ILE A 63 -11.41 -1.56 4.89
N LEU A 64 -11.88 -2.43 5.79
CA LEU A 64 -13.14 -3.14 5.63
C LEU A 64 -14.37 -2.24 5.78
N ARG A 65 -14.28 -1.10 6.48
CA ARG A 65 -15.34 -0.10 6.53
C ARG A 65 -15.57 0.54 5.16
N ASN A 66 -14.50 0.84 4.44
CA ASN A 66 -14.57 1.48 3.12
C ASN A 66 -14.72 0.46 1.98
N TYR A 67 -14.07 -0.69 2.11
CA TYR A 67 -14.04 -1.76 1.10
C TYR A 67 -14.31 -3.13 1.74
N PRO A 68 -15.57 -3.40 2.15
CA PRO A 68 -15.94 -4.60 2.93
C PRO A 68 -15.71 -5.92 2.19
N TRP A 69 -15.55 -5.87 0.89
CA TRP A 69 -15.30 -7.02 0.01
C TRP A 69 -13.82 -7.43 -0.06
N THR A 70 -12.90 -6.66 0.53
CA THR A 70 -11.46 -6.93 0.46
C THR A 70 -11.12 -8.28 1.11
N LYS A 71 -10.42 -9.14 0.37
CA LYS A 71 -9.90 -10.43 0.85
C LYS A 71 -8.37 -10.48 0.81
N SER A 72 -7.78 -9.96 -0.25
CA SER A 72 -6.33 -9.93 -0.45
C SER A 72 -5.82 -8.52 -0.73
N LEU A 73 -4.57 -8.29 -0.37
CA LEU A 73 -3.82 -7.08 -0.70
C LEU A 73 -2.57 -7.48 -1.50
N LEU A 74 -2.44 -6.93 -2.70
CA LEU A 74 -1.22 -7.02 -3.50
C LEU A 74 -0.39 -5.78 -3.19
N SER A 75 0.75 -5.96 -2.52
CA SER A 75 1.72 -4.90 -2.26
C SER A 75 2.87 -4.99 -3.25
N PHE A 76 3.40 -3.84 -3.65
CA PHE A 76 4.56 -3.82 -4.53
C PHE A 76 5.48 -2.64 -4.21
N VAL A 77 6.71 -2.73 -4.68
CA VAL A 77 7.71 -1.68 -4.58
C VAL A 77 8.08 -1.15 -5.96
N LEU A 78 8.32 0.16 -6.02
CA LEU A 78 8.96 0.83 -7.12
C LEU A 78 10.27 1.45 -6.64
N ARG A 79 11.36 1.13 -7.33
CA ARG A 79 12.69 1.64 -7.02
C ARG A 79 12.84 3.09 -7.49
N MET A 80 13.28 3.95 -6.58
CA MET A 80 13.72 5.31 -6.93
C MET A 80 15.15 5.31 -7.49
N ALA A 81 15.45 6.26 -8.36
CA ALA A 81 16.82 6.52 -8.78
C ALA A 81 17.66 7.04 -7.60
N ARG A 82 18.82 6.42 -7.36
CA ARG A 82 19.65 6.74 -6.18
C ARG A 82 20.35 8.08 -6.27
N GLU A 83 20.89 8.42 -7.42
CA GLU A 83 21.73 9.62 -7.57
C GLU A 83 20.96 10.92 -7.33
N PRO A 84 19.71 11.12 -7.82
CA PRO A 84 18.90 12.26 -7.44
C PRO A 84 18.68 12.39 -5.93
N VAL A 85 18.41 11.27 -5.25
CA VAL A 85 18.10 11.27 -3.81
C VAL A 85 19.34 11.45 -2.95
N ARG A 86 20.51 11.01 -3.41
CA ARG A 86 21.80 11.18 -2.73
C ARG A 86 22.44 12.54 -2.96
N GLY A 87 22.00 13.23 -3.99
CA GLY A 87 22.52 14.54 -4.36
C GLY A 87 22.20 15.63 -3.32
N VAL A 88 23.07 16.66 -3.27
CA VAL A 88 22.88 17.80 -2.37
C VAL A 88 21.65 18.64 -2.70
N PRO A 89 21.28 18.88 -3.98
CA PRO A 89 20.12 19.72 -4.31
C PRO A 89 18.79 19.02 -3.96
N ARG A 90 18.09 19.53 -2.95
CA ARG A 90 16.78 19.03 -2.53
C ARG A 90 15.74 19.03 -3.65
N SER A 91 15.78 19.99 -4.57
CA SER A 91 14.87 20.09 -5.72
C SER A 91 14.97 18.85 -6.64
N VAL A 92 16.17 18.30 -6.83
CA VAL A 92 16.40 17.11 -7.64
C VAL A 92 15.87 15.87 -6.95
N ALA A 93 16.12 15.73 -5.64
CA ALA A 93 15.58 14.64 -4.83
C ALA A 93 14.05 14.68 -4.79
N ASN A 94 13.48 15.87 -4.63
CA ASN A 94 12.03 16.09 -4.62
C ASN A 94 11.39 15.74 -5.97
N LEU A 95 12.03 16.11 -7.08
CA LEU A 95 11.56 15.75 -8.43
C LEU A 95 11.49 14.22 -8.58
N GLU A 96 12.53 13.50 -8.16
CA GLU A 96 12.54 12.03 -8.23
C GLU A 96 11.47 11.41 -7.34
N PHE A 97 11.28 11.92 -6.13
CA PHE A 97 10.23 11.45 -5.23
C PHE A 97 8.82 11.58 -5.86
N HIS A 98 8.52 12.75 -6.45
CA HIS A 98 7.24 12.98 -7.10
C HIS A 98 7.07 12.15 -8.37
N ARG A 99 8.13 12.00 -9.18
CA ARG A 99 8.12 11.13 -10.36
C ARG A 99 7.79 9.69 -9.97
N ALA A 100 8.52 9.15 -9.01
CA ALA A 100 8.30 7.79 -8.53
C ALA A 100 6.92 7.61 -7.88
N GLY A 101 6.43 8.62 -7.15
CA GLY A 101 5.08 8.61 -6.57
C GLY A 101 3.98 8.58 -7.62
N HIS A 102 4.13 9.34 -8.69
CA HIS A 102 3.22 9.30 -9.84
C HIS A 102 3.22 7.91 -10.50
N GLU A 103 4.39 7.38 -10.75
CA GLU A 103 4.57 6.05 -11.37
C GLU A 103 3.96 4.91 -10.53
N VAL A 104 4.08 4.95 -9.19
CA VAL A 104 3.39 4.00 -8.31
C VAL A 104 1.88 4.02 -8.52
N ASN A 105 1.28 5.21 -8.63
CA ASN A 105 -0.16 5.33 -8.87
C ASN A 105 -0.55 4.82 -10.27
N GLU A 106 0.26 5.07 -11.31
CA GLU A 106 0.04 4.55 -12.68
C GLU A 106 0.13 3.01 -12.72
N ILE A 107 1.15 2.43 -12.06
CA ILE A 107 1.29 0.97 -11.94
C ILE A 107 0.07 0.39 -11.23
N SER A 108 -0.34 0.98 -10.12
CA SER A 108 -1.53 0.55 -9.38
C SER A 108 -2.79 0.58 -10.24
N ALA A 109 -3.01 1.66 -10.98
CA ALA A 109 -4.15 1.80 -11.88
C ALA A 109 -4.12 0.76 -13.02
N ALA A 110 -2.93 0.48 -13.58
CA ALA A 110 -2.77 -0.54 -14.62
C ALA A 110 -3.09 -1.95 -14.08
N ILE A 111 -2.67 -2.27 -12.85
CA ILE A 111 -3.00 -3.54 -12.20
C ILE A 111 -4.52 -3.65 -12.00
N VAL A 112 -5.16 -2.60 -11.47
CA VAL A 112 -6.62 -2.56 -11.27
C VAL A 112 -7.36 -2.78 -12.58
N ALA A 113 -6.98 -2.06 -13.65
CA ALA A 113 -7.62 -2.20 -14.97
C ALA A 113 -7.57 -3.65 -15.47
N LYS A 114 -6.41 -4.32 -15.35
CA LYS A 114 -6.26 -5.73 -15.77
C LYS A 114 -7.06 -6.70 -14.92
N LEU A 115 -7.21 -6.45 -13.62
CA LEU A 115 -8.06 -7.24 -12.73
C LEU A 115 -9.53 -7.07 -13.09
N GLU A 116 -9.97 -5.85 -13.36
CA GLU A 116 -11.35 -5.53 -13.76
C GLU A 116 -11.72 -6.13 -15.13
N GLU A 117 -10.79 -6.18 -16.10
CA GLU A 117 -10.96 -6.90 -17.36
C GLU A 117 -11.28 -8.39 -17.12
N GLY A 118 -10.71 -8.97 -16.06
CA GLY A 118 -11.00 -10.35 -15.60
C GLY A 118 -12.24 -10.49 -14.71
N GLY A 119 -13.02 -9.42 -14.50
CA GLY A 119 -14.20 -9.44 -13.64
C GLY A 119 -13.86 -9.50 -12.14
N ILE A 120 -12.65 -9.11 -11.76
CA ILE A 120 -12.17 -9.07 -10.39
C ILE A 120 -12.31 -7.63 -9.88
N ARG A 121 -13.00 -7.42 -8.75
CA ARG A 121 -13.10 -6.11 -8.14
C ARG A 121 -11.79 -5.75 -7.46
N ALA A 122 -11.22 -4.62 -7.84
CA ALA A 122 -9.98 -4.13 -7.27
C ALA A 122 -10.00 -2.61 -7.10
N VAL A 123 -9.19 -2.09 -6.19
CA VAL A 123 -9.00 -0.65 -5.98
C VAL A 123 -7.57 -0.35 -5.52
N ASN A 124 -7.04 0.77 -5.97
CA ASN A 124 -5.72 1.26 -5.59
C ASN A 124 -5.83 2.51 -4.71
N PRO A 125 -5.66 2.39 -3.38
CA PRO A 125 -5.49 3.57 -2.54
C PRO A 125 -4.27 4.40 -2.94
N SER A 126 -4.40 5.72 -2.89
CA SER A 126 -3.32 6.63 -3.29
C SER A 126 -2.05 6.44 -2.45
N MET A 127 -0.90 6.50 -3.09
CA MET A 127 0.41 6.51 -2.42
C MET A 127 0.65 7.81 -1.61
N GLY A 128 0.05 8.91 -2.00
CA GLY A 128 0.22 10.23 -1.37
C GLY A 128 -0.62 10.47 -0.12
N PHE A 129 -0.61 11.72 0.34
CA PHE A 129 -1.49 12.16 1.42
C PHE A 129 -2.96 12.08 0.97
N PRO A 130 -3.84 11.42 1.74
CA PRO A 130 -5.24 11.30 1.37
C PRO A 130 -5.98 12.61 1.60
N MET A 131 -7.04 12.82 0.81
CA MET A 131 -7.90 13.99 0.95
C MET A 131 -8.75 13.96 2.23
N GLU A 132 -8.88 12.77 2.85
CA GLU A 132 -9.65 12.52 4.06
C GLU A 132 -9.01 13.10 5.33
N MET A 133 -7.77 13.60 5.26
CA MET A 133 -7.04 14.18 6.41
C MET A 133 -7.83 15.19 7.23
N TYR A 134 -8.73 15.94 6.58
CA TYR A 134 -9.45 17.04 7.20
C TYR A 134 -10.92 16.74 7.50
N GLN A 135 -11.42 15.58 7.09
CA GLN A 135 -12.85 15.26 7.19
C GLN A 135 -13.26 14.70 8.55
N THR A 136 -12.34 14.09 9.28
CA THR A 136 -12.67 13.44 10.57
C THR A 136 -11.52 13.62 11.56
N PRO A 137 -11.55 14.65 12.43
CA PRO A 137 -10.54 14.83 13.46
C PRO A 137 -10.40 13.60 14.36
N GLY A 138 -9.18 13.09 14.51
CA GLY A 138 -8.86 11.96 15.39
C GLY A 138 -9.01 10.56 14.78
N HIS A 139 -9.38 10.43 13.51
CA HIS A 139 -9.46 9.16 12.80
C HIS A 139 -8.25 8.90 11.88
N ALA A 140 -8.11 7.64 11.44
CA ALA A 140 -7.03 7.23 10.55
C ALA A 140 -7.02 8.09 9.27
N ILE A 141 -5.85 8.62 8.97
CA ILE A 141 -5.63 9.56 7.88
C ILE A 141 -5.55 8.84 6.53
N TRP A 142 -5.18 7.57 6.54
CA TRP A 142 -5.02 6.74 5.35
C TRP A 142 -6.00 5.59 5.37
N ILE A 143 -6.68 5.34 4.24
CA ILE A 143 -7.47 4.13 4.04
C ILE A 143 -6.55 2.90 4.12
N VAL A 144 -5.34 3.00 3.53
CA VAL A 144 -4.30 1.98 3.62
C VAL A 144 -2.97 2.61 4.00
N SER A 145 -2.35 2.11 5.03
CA SER A 145 -0.94 2.35 5.32
C SER A 145 -0.11 1.31 4.57
N HIS A 146 0.53 1.70 3.46
CA HIS A 146 1.26 0.78 2.58
C HIS A 146 2.45 0.08 3.25
N LYS A 147 3.10 0.74 4.22
CA LYS A 147 4.32 0.20 4.86
C LYS A 147 4.08 -1.09 5.65
N PRO A 148 3.08 -1.19 6.55
CA PRO A 148 2.76 -2.46 7.21
C PRO A 148 2.35 -3.55 6.22
N VAL A 149 1.59 -3.20 5.17
CA VAL A 149 1.20 -4.17 4.13
C VAL A 149 2.43 -4.74 3.44
N ALA A 150 3.39 -3.89 3.06
CA ALA A 150 4.63 -4.32 2.41
C ALA A 150 5.50 -5.20 3.32
N VAL A 151 5.54 -4.93 4.64
CA VAL A 151 6.23 -5.80 5.61
C VAL A 151 5.56 -7.17 5.67
N GLU A 152 4.23 -7.21 5.81
CA GLU A 152 3.47 -8.45 5.88
C GLU A 152 3.49 -9.24 4.57
N ALA A 153 3.64 -8.56 3.44
CA ALA A 153 3.84 -9.14 2.11
C ALA A 153 5.31 -9.56 1.83
N GLY A 154 6.20 -9.52 2.83
CA GLY A 154 7.57 -10.01 2.70
C GLY A 154 8.52 -9.11 1.92
N LEU A 155 8.14 -7.87 1.61
CA LEU A 155 8.92 -6.96 0.77
C LEU A 155 10.04 -6.22 1.51
N GLY A 156 10.14 -6.37 2.81
CA GLY A 156 11.22 -5.76 3.59
C GLY A 156 10.91 -5.62 5.07
N HIS A 157 11.75 -4.85 5.74
CA HIS A 157 11.68 -4.58 7.18
C HIS A 157 11.33 -3.12 7.44
N MET A 158 10.52 -2.86 8.48
CA MET A 158 10.25 -1.50 8.93
C MET A 158 11.45 -0.94 9.70
N GLY A 159 12.22 -0.07 9.05
CA GLY A 159 13.35 0.58 9.69
C GLY A 159 12.94 1.48 10.87
N ILE A 160 13.86 1.74 11.80
CA ILE A 160 13.64 2.65 12.94
C ILE A 160 13.29 4.08 12.50
N HIS A 161 13.65 4.46 11.27
CA HIS A 161 13.25 5.72 10.62
C HIS A 161 11.84 5.69 10.00
N ARG A 162 11.05 4.62 10.25
CA ARG A 162 9.66 4.45 9.79
C ARG A 162 9.47 4.38 8.28
N ASN A 163 10.51 4.01 7.52
CA ASN A 163 10.41 3.64 6.12
C ASN A 163 10.74 2.17 5.92
N LEU A 164 10.18 1.56 4.87
CA LEU A 164 10.53 0.20 4.48
C LEU A 164 12.00 0.14 4.03
N ILE A 165 12.70 -0.89 4.44
CA ILE A 165 14.03 -1.23 3.94
C ILE A 165 13.91 -2.54 3.17
N HIS A 166 13.95 -2.45 1.86
CA HIS A 166 13.88 -3.61 0.97
C HIS A 166 15.25 -4.29 0.89
N PRO A 167 15.34 -5.64 0.91
CA PRO A 167 16.66 -6.34 0.94
C PRO A 167 17.58 -5.96 -0.22
N LYS A 168 17.03 -5.76 -1.41
CA LYS A 168 17.81 -5.45 -2.63
C LYS A 168 17.99 -3.95 -2.86
N PHE A 169 16.97 -3.13 -2.56
CA PHE A 169 16.97 -1.71 -2.94
C PHE A 169 17.17 -0.76 -1.75
N GLY A 170 17.24 -1.29 -0.51
CA GLY A 170 17.31 -0.47 0.70
C GLY A 170 16.03 0.34 0.90
N ASN A 171 16.16 1.58 1.37
CA ASN A 171 15.05 2.50 1.55
C ASN A 171 14.76 3.40 0.32
N PHE A 172 15.40 3.12 -0.83
CA PHE A 172 15.15 3.83 -2.09
C PHE A 172 13.97 3.22 -2.84
N VAL A 173 12.85 3.06 -2.16
CA VAL A 173 11.62 2.47 -2.70
C VAL A 173 10.40 3.28 -2.30
N LEU A 174 9.43 3.35 -3.20
CA LEU A 174 8.06 3.73 -2.90
C LEU A 174 7.14 2.51 -2.99
N LEU A 175 6.00 2.58 -2.35
CA LEU A 175 5.12 1.44 -2.12
C LEU A 175 3.75 1.71 -2.72
N GLY A 176 3.20 0.70 -3.39
CA GLY A 176 1.80 0.66 -3.78
C GLY A 176 1.09 -0.53 -3.16
N THR A 177 -0.23 -0.45 -3.09
CA THR A 177 -1.10 -1.54 -2.63
C THR A 177 -2.37 -1.54 -3.45
N VAL A 178 -2.80 -2.71 -3.89
CA VAL A 178 -4.09 -2.93 -4.54
C VAL A 178 -4.92 -3.85 -3.65
N LEU A 179 -6.16 -3.43 -3.33
CA LEU A 179 -7.14 -4.24 -2.61
C LEU A 179 -7.92 -5.08 -3.61
N ILE A 180 -8.13 -6.37 -3.30
CA ILE A 180 -8.72 -7.35 -4.23
C ILE A 180 -9.84 -8.13 -3.51
N ASP A 181 -10.97 -8.36 -4.21
CA ASP A 181 -12.16 -9.05 -3.69
C ASP A 181 -12.07 -10.58 -3.74
N ARG A 182 -10.93 -11.14 -4.08
CA ARG A 182 -10.68 -12.59 -4.17
C ARG A 182 -9.55 -13.00 -3.22
N GLU A 183 -9.61 -14.22 -2.76
CA GLU A 183 -8.49 -14.87 -2.09
C GLU A 183 -7.42 -15.27 -3.10
N ALA A 184 -6.16 -15.29 -2.67
CA ALA A 184 -5.05 -15.84 -3.46
C ALA A 184 -4.72 -17.26 -3.02
N SER A 185 -4.16 -18.05 -3.93
CA SER A 185 -3.75 -19.44 -3.67
C SER A 185 -2.65 -19.57 -2.62
N ASP A 186 -1.86 -18.52 -2.46
CA ASP A 186 -0.79 -18.41 -1.49
C ASP A 186 -0.53 -16.96 -1.10
N TYR A 187 0.06 -16.77 0.08
CA TYR A 187 0.41 -15.47 0.63
C TYR A 187 1.84 -15.46 1.13
N ASP A 188 2.51 -14.33 0.93
CA ASP A 188 3.85 -14.09 1.44
C ASP A 188 3.84 -13.89 2.97
N ARG A 189 5.02 -13.89 3.57
CA ARG A 189 5.19 -13.68 5.00
C ARG A 189 6.32 -12.72 5.26
N PRO A 190 6.29 -12.01 6.41
CA PRO A 190 7.41 -11.17 6.82
C PRO A 190 8.73 -11.95 6.75
N ILE A 191 9.76 -11.29 6.22
CA ILE A 191 11.10 -11.88 6.11
C ILE A 191 11.91 -11.65 7.38
N ASP A 192 12.79 -12.59 7.70
CA ASP A 192 13.76 -12.42 8.78
C ASP A 192 14.95 -11.58 8.28
N TYR A 193 14.72 -10.26 8.26
CA TYR A 193 15.68 -9.28 7.79
C TYR A 193 15.57 -7.99 8.61
N ASN A 194 16.56 -7.70 9.45
CA ASN A 194 16.58 -6.47 10.25
C ASN A 194 17.96 -5.77 10.17
N PRO A 195 18.15 -4.88 9.21
CA PRO A 195 19.42 -4.16 9.05
C PRO A 195 19.65 -3.06 10.10
N CYS A 196 18.66 -2.78 10.96
CA CYS A 196 18.74 -1.72 11.96
C CYS A 196 19.42 -2.14 13.27
N LEU A 197 19.63 -3.44 13.50
CA LEU A 197 20.18 -3.95 14.78
C LEU A 197 21.50 -3.26 15.16
N GLU A 198 22.44 -3.16 14.23
CA GLU A 198 23.76 -2.55 14.43
C GLU A 198 23.89 -1.16 13.77
N CYS A 199 22.95 -0.78 12.89
CA CYS A 199 22.97 0.49 12.17
C CYS A 199 22.14 1.55 12.89
N LYS A 200 22.72 2.67 13.25
CA LYS A 200 22.04 3.81 13.89
C LYS A 200 22.31 5.13 13.12
N LEU A 201 22.68 5.05 11.86
CA LEU A 201 23.05 6.23 11.05
C LEU A 201 21.89 7.25 10.93
N CYS A 202 20.66 6.78 10.81
CA CYS A 202 19.49 7.67 10.72
C CYS A 202 19.23 8.44 12.05
N VAL A 203 19.61 7.88 13.19
CA VAL A 203 19.55 8.57 14.49
C VAL A 203 20.52 9.73 14.51
N ALA A 204 21.79 9.45 14.14
CA ALA A 204 22.85 10.45 14.12
C ALA A 204 22.63 11.56 13.06
N ALA A 205 22.00 11.19 11.93
CA ALA A 205 21.75 12.12 10.82
C ALA A 205 20.47 12.94 10.95
N CYS A 206 19.56 12.62 11.89
CA CYS A 206 18.29 13.33 12.02
C CYS A 206 18.50 14.73 12.60
N PRO A 207 18.24 15.82 11.83
CA PRO A 207 18.55 17.18 12.28
C PRO A 207 17.67 17.67 13.44
N VAL A 208 16.55 17.00 13.68
CA VAL A 208 15.58 17.36 14.73
C VAL A 208 15.45 16.29 15.81
N GLY A 209 16.33 15.26 15.82
CA GLY A 209 16.30 14.20 16.81
C GLY A 209 14.98 13.41 16.86
N ALA A 210 14.26 13.33 15.74
CA ALA A 210 12.96 12.66 15.69
C ALA A 210 13.05 11.12 15.77
N ILE A 211 14.25 10.55 15.55
CA ILE A 211 14.51 9.10 15.53
C ILE A 211 15.33 8.73 16.74
N GLY A 212 14.74 7.99 17.68
CA GLY A 212 15.46 7.49 18.84
C GLY A 212 16.23 6.20 18.56
N PRO A 213 17.34 5.94 19.29
CA PRO A 213 18.18 4.77 19.08
C PRO A 213 17.46 3.44 19.32
N GLU A 214 16.44 3.44 20.18
CA GLU A 214 15.58 2.28 20.50
C GLU A 214 14.36 2.15 19.58
N GLY A 215 14.29 2.93 18.49
CA GLY A 215 13.19 2.88 17.53
C GLY A 215 11.99 3.75 17.91
N SER A 216 12.09 4.59 18.93
CA SER A 216 11.09 5.64 19.20
C SER A 216 11.10 6.65 18.04
N PHE A 217 9.94 7.22 17.72
CA PHE A 217 9.81 8.17 16.62
C PHE A 217 8.88 9.31 16.99
N ASN A 218 9.38 10.53 16.90
CA ASN A 218 8.59 11.74 17.10
C ASN A 218 8.08 12.28 15.75
N PHE A 219 6.84 11.90 15.42
CA PHE A 219 6.21 12.29 14.16
C PHE A 219 6.09 13.82 14.01
N SER A 220 5.69 14.51 15.08
CA SER A 220 5.51 15.97 15.03
C SER A 220 6.80 16.70 14.69
N SER A 221 7.92 16.33 15.35
CA SER A 221 9.22 16.94 15.05
C SER A 221 9.68 16.66 13.61
N CYS A 222 9.45 15.43 13.10
CA CYS A 222 9.77 15.10 11.73
C CYS A 222 8.91 15.89 10.73
N PHE A 223 7.59 15.92 10.96
CA PHE A 223 6.65 16.57 10.05
C PHE A 223 6.85 18.09 9.96
N THR A 224 7.13 18.75 11.09
CA THR A 224 7.33 20.21 11.12
C THR A 224 8.66 20.66 10.53
N HIS A 225 9.63 19.76 10.34
CA HIS A 225 10.91 20.05 9.71
C HIS A 225 10.86 19.94 8.18
N ASN A 226 9.96 19.13 7.64
CA ASN A 226 9.80 18.95 6.21
C ASN A 226 8.98 20.09 5.61
#